data_007bf239c9b7473834c4912f9c10dc1b
#
_entry.id   007bf239c9b7473834c4912f9c10dc1b
#
_cell.length_a   1.000
_cell.length_b   1.000
_cell.length_c   1.000
_cell.angle_alpha   90.00
_cell.angle_beta   90.00
_cell.angle_gamma   90.00
#
_symmetry.space_group_name_H-M   'P 1'
#
loop_
_entity.id
_entity.type
_entity.pdbx_description
1 polymer ?
#
loop_
_entity_poly.entity_id
_entity_poly.type
_entity_poly.pdbx_seq_one_letter_code
_entity_poly.pdbx_strand_id
1 'polypeptide(L)'
;MKHRHLQFIAVLFLTMISACSTSPEKEYYIFTSFHEPANEGLRYLYSEDGYHWDSIPGIFLKPAIGKQQLMRDPSIVKGPGDIYHLVWTTSWKGDLGFGHAQSKDLINWSEQQMIHAMSDTTTVNVWAPEIFYDDVDEQYIIVWASCVPGKFDRGIEDEDNNHRLYYLTTRDFETFSETKLFLDPGFSVIDAVIVKRNPEDYVLVLKDNTRPNRNLKIAFSQSPVGSFSEASEAFTGEFSEGPTVTKVGEEYFIYYDMYREKIYGAMKTSDFINFEDITNEVSIPNGHKHGTITRVSASIIEGLKNQSAK
;
A
#
# COMPACT_ATOMS: atom_id res chain seq x y z
N MET A 1 -6.90 -83.00 -34.49
CA MET A 1 -7.35 -81.81 -33.74
C MET A 1 -6.12 -80.88 -33.57
N LYS A 2 -6.10 -79.76 -34.32
CA LYS A 2 -4.95 -78.76 -34.26
C LYS A 2 -5.38 -77.53 -33.44
N HIS A 3 -4.77 -77.32 -32.30
CA HIS A 3 -4.98 -76.12 -31.50
C HIS A 3 -4.12 -74.97 -32.08
N ARG A 4 -4.79 -73.89 -32.53
CA ARG A 4 -4.18 -72.61 -32.92
C ARG A 4 -4.09 -71.73 -31.67
N HIS A 5 -2.89 -71.43 -31.21
CA HIS A 5 -2.67 -70.37 -30.18
C HIS A 5 -2.73 -69.00 -30.85
N LEU A 6 -3.68 -68.17 -30.42
CA LEU A 6 -3.80 -66.75 -30.81
C LEU A 6 -2.95 -65.96 -29.81
N GLN A 7 -1.87 -65.36 -30.28
CA GLN A 7 -1.08 -64.44 -29.47
C GLN A 7 -1.66 -63.01 -29.62
N PHE A 8 -2.17 -62.45 -28.53
CA PHE A 8 -2.53 -61.03 -28.46
C PHE A 8 -1.29 -60.21 -28.17
N ILE A 9 -0.91 -59.34 -29.11
CA ILE A 9 0.12 -58.30 -28.91
C ILE A 9 -0.57 -57.06 -28.35
N ALA A 10 -0.36 -56.79 -27.08
CA ALA A 10 -0.81 -55.53 -26.47
C ALA A 10 0.20 -54.41 -26.82
N VAL A 11 -0.21 -53.48 -27.67
CA VAL A 11 0.56 -52.27 -27.97
C VAL A 11 0.28 -51.25 -26.87
N LEU A 12 1.27 -51.02 -26.01
CA LEU A 12 1.22 -50.01 -24.95
C LEU A 12 1.52 -48.64 -25.59
N PHE A 13 0.52 -47.80 -25.76
CA PHE A 13 0.73 -46.40 -26.12
C PHE A 13 1.20 -45.62 -24.89
N LEU A 14 2.49 -45.30 -24.84
CA LEU A 14 3.07 -44.42 -23.84
C LEU A 14 2.83 -42.97 -24.30
N THR A 15 1.79 -42.32 -23.77
CA THR A 15 1.60 -40.87 -23.95
C THR A 15 2.58 -40.13 -23.07
N MET A 16 3.60 -39.57 -23.69
CA MET A 16 4.49 -38.56 -23.01
C MET A 16 3.68 -37.30 -22.78
N ILE A 17 3.24 -37.09 -21.55
CA ILE A 17 2.75 -35.80 -21.08
C ILE A 17 4.00 -34.92 -20.89
N SER A 18 4.26 -34.06 -21.88
CA SER A 18 5.29 -33.02 -21.74
C SER A 18 4.75 -31.99 -20.73
N ALA A 19 5.13 -32.13 -19.47
CA ALA A 19 4.90 -31.09 -18.48
C ALA A 19 5.78 -29.89 -18.87
N CYS A 20 5.16 -28.88 -19.47
CA CYS A 20 5.79 -27.58 -19.68
C CYS A 20 5.98 -26.96 -18.28
N SER A 21 7.14 -27.16 -17.66
CA SER A 21 7.51 -26.40 -16.48
C SER A 21 7.85 -24.98 -16.92
N THR A 22 6.87 -24.09 -16.88
CA THR A 22 7.16 -22.66 -16.95
C THR A 22 7.94 -22.30 -15.69
N SER A 23 9.18 -21.85 -15.84
CA SER A 23 9.89 -21.21 -14.75
C SER A 23 9.03 -20.07 -14.21
N PRO A 24 8.97 -19.85 -12.87
CA PRO A 24 8.23 -18.73 -12.31
C PRO A 24 8.69 -17.43 -13.00
N GLU A 25 7.72 -16.60 -13.38
CA GLU A 25 8.02 -15.31 -13.99
C GLU A 25 8.83 -14.47 -12.99
N LYS A 26 9.85 -13.75 -13.46
CA LYS A 26 10.64 -12.85 -12.63
C LYS A 26 9.74 -11.78 -12.05
N GLU A 27 9.81 -11.56 -10.75
CA GLU A 27 9.10 -10.50 -10.05
C GLU A 27 10.00 -9.30 -9.81
N TYR A 28 9.38 -8.14 -9.77
CA TYR A 28 9.96 -6.85 -9.43
C TYR A 28 9.17 -6.21 -8.30
N TYR A 29 9.78 -5.29 -7.60
CA TYR A 29 9.07 -4.35 -6.73
C TYR A 29 8.65 -3.14 -7.55
N ILE A 30 7.41 -2.70 -7.37
CA ILE A 30 6.92 -1.42 -7.90
C ILE A 30 6.52 -0.53 -6.72
N PHE A 31 6.84 0.76 -6.80
CA PHE A 31 6.51 1.76 -5.80
C PHE A 31 5.65 2.84 -6.47
N THR A 32 4.41 2.99 -6.01
CA THR A 32 3.55 4.11 -6.37
C THR A 32 4.05 5.38 -5.71
N SER A 33 3.96 6.50 -6.40
CA SER A 33 4.51 7.75 -5.89
C SER A 33 3.84 8.96 -6.56
N PHE A 34 4.11 10.14 -6.04
CA PHE A 34 3.79 11.43 -6.64
C PHE A 34 4.93 12.42 -6.44
N HIS A 35 4.88 13.56 -7.14
CA HIS A 35 5.75 14.70 -6.89
C HIS A 35 4.93 15.88 -6.40
N GLU A 36 5.49 16.69 -5.49
CA GLU A 36 4.84 17.94 -5.12
C GLU A 36 4.76 18.90 -6.31
N PRO A 37 3.65 19.64 -6.47
CA PRO A 37 2.51 19.84 -5.55
C PRO A 37 1.35 18.85 -5.72
N ALA A 38 1.60 17.63 -6.19
CA ALA A 38 0.67 16.51 -6.30
C ALA A 38 -0.49 16.67 -7.33
N ASN A 39 -0.37 17.61 -8.24
CA ASN A 39 -1.38 17.88 -9.28
C ASN A 39 -1.06 17.24 -10.64
N GLU A 40 0.13 16.62 -10.77
CA GLU A 40 0.52 15.95 -12.00
C GLU A 40 -0.08 14.54 -12.12
N GLY A 41 -0.01 13.75 -11.04
CA GLY A 41 -0.60 12.42 -10.95
C GLY A 41 0.35 11.31 -10.53
N LEU A 42 -0.10 10.07 -10.76
CA LEU A 42 0.57 8.83 -10.36
C LEU A 42 1.88 8.64 -11.11
N ARG A 43 2.92 8.33 -10.36
CA ARG A 43 4.26 7.96 -10.84
C ARG A 43 4.66 6.61 -10.29
N TYR A 44 5.63 5.97 -10.94
CA TYR A 44 6.18 4.69 -10.50
C TYR A 44 7.69 4.72 -10.43
N LEU A 45 8.20 4.01 -9.42
CA LEU A 45 9.55 3.50 -9.38
C LEU A 45 9.51 1.98 -9.43
N TYR A 46 10.60 1.36 -9.83
CA TYR A 46 10.75 -0.10 -9.78
C TYR A 46 12.12 -0.48 -9.24
N SER A 47 12.20 -1.69 -8.65
CA SER A 47 13.44 -2.29 -8.18
C SER A 47 13.45 -3.79 -8.43
N GLU A 48 14.63 -4.37 -8.63
CA GLU A 48 14.84 -5.82 -8.70
C GLU A 48 15.15 -6.43 -7.33
N ASP A 49 15.75 -5.65 -6.46
CA ASP A 49 16.35 -6.13 -5.21
C ASP A 49 15.74 -5.50 -3.94
N GLY A 50 14.90 -4.46 -4.10
CA GLY A 50 14.36 -3.70 -2.99
C GLY A 50 15.34 -2.67 -2.42
N TYR A 51 16.58 -2.57 -2.89
CA TYR A 51 17.56 -1.58 -2.44
C TYR A 51 17.73 -0.43 -3.44
N HIS A 52 17.79 -0.76 -4.72
CA HIS A 52 18.09 0.19 -5.79
C HIS A 52 16.85 0.42 -6.63
N TRP A 53 16.40 1.66 -6.66
CA TRP A 53 15.17 2.07 -7.32
C TRP A 53 15.43 2.97 -8.51
N ASP A 54 14.75 2.69 -9.62
CA ASP A 54 14.74 3.51 -10.82
C ASP A 54 13.35 4.09 -11.06
N SER A 55 13.27 5.33 -11.54
CA SER A 55 12.01 5.93 -11.96
C SER A 55 11.55 5.37 -13.29
N ILE A 56 10.27 5.07 -13.43
CA ILE A 56 9.62 4.86 -14.73
C ILE A 56 9.09 6.22 -15.18
N PRO A 57 9.63 6.80 -16.28
CA PRO A 57 9.22 8.13 -16.74
C PRO A 57 7.75 8.18 -17.11
N GLY A 58 7.06 9.28 -16.80
CA GLY A 58 5.67 9.51 -17.19
C GLY A 58 4.71 9.72 -16.04
N ILE A 59 3.47 10.00 -16.42
CA ILE A 59 2.30 10.09 -15.53
C ILE A 59 1.31 9.02 -15.96
N PHE A 60 0.96 8.14 -15.06
CA PHE A 60 0.16 6.95 -15.37
C PHE A 60 -1.32 7.11 -15.04
N LEU A 61 -1.66 8.06 -14.17
CA LEU A 61 -3.04 8.47 -13.91
C LEU A 61 -3.04 9.94 -13.45
N LYS A 62 -3.70 10.82 -14.21
CA LYS A 62 -3.87 12.22 -13.81
C LYS A 62 -5.06 12.34 -12.88
N PRO A 63 -4.97 13.11 -11.76
CA PRO A 63 -6.11 13.31 -10.88
C PRO A 63 -7.20 14.10 -11.59
N ALA A 64 -8.45 13.64 -11.51
CA ALA A 64 -9.60 14.26 -12.16
C ALA A 64 -10.78 14.50 -11.21
N ILE A 65 -10.64 14.04 -9.95
CA ILE A 65 -11.71 14.12 -8.93
C ILE A 65 -11.19 14.81 -7.66
N GLY A 66 -12.13 15.19 -6.80
CA GLY A 66 -11.86 15.96 -5.58
C GLY A 66 -11.79 17.45 -5.80
N LYS A 67 -11.93 18.21 -4.72
CA LYS A 67 -11.99 19.69 -4.77
C LYS A 67 -10.71 20.33 -5.30
N GLN A 68 -9.55 19.70 -5.01
CA GLN A 68 -8.25 20.22 -5.43
C GLN A 68 -7.61 19.37 -6.54
N GLN A 69 -8.24 18.25 -6.90
CA GLN A 69 -7.71 17.31 -7.92
C GLN A 69 -6.26 16.96 -7.69
N LEU A 70 -5.92 16.58 -6.45
CA LEU A 70 -4.59 16.09 -6.09
C LEU A 70 -4.53 14.58 -6.17
N MET A 71 -3.33 14.06 -6.37
CA MET A 71 -2.99 12.65 -6.18
C MET A 71 -1.82 12.57 -5.20
N ARG A 72 -2.17 12.52 -3.92
CA ARG A 72 -1.20 12.33 -2.83
C ARG A 72 -1.34 10.93 -2.27
N ASP A 73 -0.27 10.43 -1.70
CA ASP A 73 -0.27 9.21 -0.91
C ASP A 73 -0.93 8.02 -1.65
N PRO A 74 -0.54 7.74 -2.93
CA PRO A 74 -1.21 6.71 -3.72
C PRO A 74 -0.88 5.32 -3.17
N SER A 75 -1.86 4.65 -2.58
CA SER A 75 -1.73 3.30 -2.06
C SER A 75 -2.37 2.29 -3.00
N ILE A 76 -1.68 1.16 -3.21
CA ILE A 76 -2.07 0.14 -4.18
C ILE A 76 -2.04 -1.26 -3.56
N VAL A 77 -3.03 -2.08 -3.91
CA VAL A 77 -3.04 -3.51 -3.60
C VAL A 77 -3.49 -4.33 -4.81
N LYS A 78 -2.92 -5.50 -4.98
CA LYS A 78 -3.39 -6.49 -5.96
C LYS A 78 -4.43 -7.38 -5.28
N GLY A 79 -5.63 -7.41 -5.84
CA GLY A 79 -6.74 -8.24 -5.38
C GLY A 79 -6.98 -9.47 -6.25
N PRO A 80 -8.08 -10.19 -6.01
CA PRO A 80 -8.52 -11.30 -6.83
C PRO A 80 -8.67 -10.94 -8.31
N GLY A 81 -8.40 -11.91 -9.19
CA GLY A 81 -8.50 -11.71 -10.64
C GLY A 81 -7.41 -10.82 -11.25
N ASP A 82 -6.28 -10.67 -10.54
CA ASP A 82 -5.14 -9.85 -10.94
C ASP A 82 -5.51 -8.37 -11.16
N ILE A 83 -6.46 -7.86 -10.40
CA ILE A 83 -6.89 -6.47 -10.44
C ILE A 83 -6.12 -5.69 -9.38
N TYR A 84 -5.47 -4.61 -9.78
CA TYR A 84 -4.86 -3.63 -8.90
C TYR A 84 -5.90 -2.56 -8.54
N HIS A 85 -6.06 -2.29 -7.26
CA HIS A 85 -6.89 -1.20 -6.75
C HIS A 85 -5.98 -0.12 -6.18
N LEU A 86 -6.21 1.11 -6.59
CA LEU A 86 -5.48 2.30 -6.17
C LEU A 86 -6.43 3.20 -5.39
N VAL A 87 -5.97 3.69 -4.23
CA VAL A 87 -6.64 4.75 -3.46
C VAL A 87 -5.67 5.90 -3.23
N TRP A 88 -6.18 7.14 -3.10
CA TRP A 88 -5.33 8.32 -2.91
C TRP A 88 -6.05 9.49 -2.26
N THR A 89 -5.28 10.38 -1.63
CA THR A 89 -5.76 11.67 -1.12
C THR A 89 -6.05 12.64 -2.26
N THR A 90 -7.26 13.18 -2.32
CA THR A 90 -7.74 14.05 -3.41
C THR A 90 -7.61 15.54 -3.12
N SER A 91 -7.50 15.91 -1.85
CA SER A 91 -7.30 17.30 -1.43
C SER A 91 -6.73 17.42 -0.01
N TRP A 92 -6.10 18.57 0.26
CA TRP A 92 -5.60 18.88 1.60
C TRP A 92 -6.71 19.06 2.63
N LYS A 93 -7.82 19.67 2.24
CA LYS A 93 -8.97 19.95 3.11
C LYS A 93 -10.27 19.96 2.31
N GLY A 94 -11.34 19.60 2.99
CA GLY A 94 -12.71 19.82 2.52
C GLY A 94 -13.31 18.70 1.67
N ASP A 95 -12.55 17.66 1.28
CA ASP A 95 -13.14 16.42 0.77
C ASP A 95 -13.46 15.50 1.96
N LEU A 96 -14.62 14.83 1.88
CA LEU A 96 -15.09 13.87 2.86
C LEU A 96 -14.86 12.43 2.39
N GLY A 97 -13.91 12.24 1.49
CA GLY A 97 -13.60 10.95 0.87
C GLY A 97 -12.23 10.95 0.22
N PHE A 98 -11.93 9.83 -0.43
CA PHE A 98 -10.68 9.58 -1.13
C PHE A 98 -10.96 9.07 -2.55
N GLY A 99 -9.97 9.15 -3.42
CA GLY A 99 -10.06 8.66 -4.78
C GLY A 99 -9.83 7.15 -4.87
N HIS A 100 -10.49 6.51 -5.84
CA HIS A 100 -10.28 5.11 -6.20
C HIS A 100 -10.26 4.94 -7.72
N ALA A 101 -9.42 4.04 -8.21
CA ALA A 101 -9.42 3.50 -9.57
C ALA A 101 -8.85 2.09 -9.56
N GLN A 102 -9.14 1.31 -10.63
CA GLN A 102 -8.61 -0.04 -10.77
C GLN A 102 -7.97 -0.26 -12.13
N SER A 103 -7.00 -1.19 -12.19
CA SER A 103 -6.27 -1.54 -13.40
C SER A 103 -5.81 -3.00 -13.37
N LYS A 104 -5.61 -3.61 -14.54
CA LYS A 104 -4.97 -4.93 -14.67
C LYS A 104 -3.49 -4.85 -15.07
N ASP A 105 -3.05 -3.68 -15.53
CA ASP A 105 -1.73 -3.50 -16.12
C ASP A 105 -0.97 -2.27 -15.62
N LEU A 106 -1.56 -1.51 -14.66
CA LEU A 106 -1.04 -0.26 -14.09
C LEU A 106 -0.87 0.87 -15.12
N ILE A 107 -1.37 0.69 -16.34
CA ILE A 107 -1.34 1.66 -17.45
C ILE A 107 -2.75 2.15 -17.75
N ASN A 108 -3.66 1.20 -17.96
CA ASN A 108 -5.04 1.47 -18.32
C ASN A 108 -5.90 1.42 -17.05
N TRP A 109 -6.25 2.59 -16.55
CA TRP A 109 -7.05 2.77 -15.35
C TRP A 109 -8.53 2.94 -15.68
N SER A 110 -9.41 2.45 -14.82
CA SER A 110 -10.85 2.73 -14.85
C SER A 110 -11.13 4.23 -14.71
N GLU A 111 -12.38 4.61 -14.89
CA GLU A 111 -12.86 5.91 -14.41
C GLU A 111 -12.57 6.06 -12.91
N GLN A 112 -12.20 7.29 -12.52
CA GLN A 112 -11.91 7.62 -11.13
C GLN A 112 -13.21 7.78 -10.35
N GLN A 113 -13.25 7.21 -9.17
CA GLN A 113 -14.40 7.22 -8.29
C GLN A 113 -14.06 7.91 -6.97
N MET A 114 -14.92 8.80 -6.50
CA MET A 114 -14.84 9.36 -5.15
C MET A 114 -15.54 8.43 -4.17
N ILE A 115 -14.81 7.83 -3.26
CA ILE A 115 -15.37 7.02 -2.19
C ILE A 115 -15.68 7.92 -0.99
N HIS A 116 -16.95 8.02 -0.62
CA HIS A 116 -17.38 8.83 0.53
C HIS A 116 -17.00 8.12 1.83
N ALA A 117 -16.12 8.73 2.59
CA ALA A 117 -15.47 8.12 3.75
C ALA A 117 -15.99 8.66 5.10
N MET A 118 -16.34 9.95 5.17
CA MET A 118 -16.76 10.61 6.41
C MET A 118 -18.15 11.24 6.25
N SER A 119 -19.07 10.90 7.15
CA SER A 119 -20.42 11.48 7.20
C SER A 119 -20.47 12.79 7.99
N ASP A 120 -19.54 12.99 8.92
CA ASP A 120 -19.43 14.21 9.72
C ASP A 120 -18.88 15.35 8.85
N THR A 121 -19.71 16.32 8.54
CA THR A 121 -19.38 17.46 7.66
C THR A 121 -18.40 18.45 8.28
N THR A 122 -18.08 18.32 9.56
CA THR A 122 -17.04 19.10 10.26
C THR A 122 -15.64 18.51 10.05
N THR A 123 -15.55 17.32 9.45
CA THR A 123 -14.29 16.67 9.13
C THR A 123 -13.41 17.58 8.28
N VAL A 124 -12.20 17.83 8.74
CA VAL A 124 -11.27 18.76 8.08
C VAL A 124 -10.68 18.14 6.81
N ASN A 125 -10.34 16.87 6.86
CA ASN A 125 -9.61 16.16 5.80
C ASN A 125 -9.86 14.65 5.83
N VAL A 126 -9.48 13.99 4.73
CA VAL A 126 -9.34 12.54 4.58
C VAL A 126 -7.98 12.32 3.92
N TRP A 127 -6.99 11.87 4.69
CA TRP A 127 -5.60 11.79 4.25
C TRP A 127 -5.05 10.38 4.25
N ALA A 128 -4.12 10.15 3.32
CA ALA A 128 -3.31 8.94 3.21
C ALA A 128 -4.15 7.66 3.36
N PRO A 129 -5.15 7.44 2.46
CA PRO A 129 -5.86 6.18 2.47
C PRO A 129 -4.90 5.05 2.12
N GLU A 130 -4.79 4.08 3.00
CA GLU A 130 -4.02 2.86 2.80
C GLU A 130 -4.97 1.69 2.56
N ILE A 131 -4.71 0.92 1.52
CA ILE A 131 -5.54 -0.21 1.14
C ILE A 131 -4.86 -1.54 1.44
N PHE A 132 -5.55 -2.41 2.15
CA PHE A 132 -5.12 -3.76 2.50
C PHE A 132 -6.15 -4.77 2.02
N TYR A 133 -5.71 -5.87 1.39
CA TYR A 133 -6.58 -6.99 1.06
C TYR A 133 -6.48 -8.07 2.13
N ASP A 134 -7.60 -8.30 2.80
CA ASP A 134 -7.76 -9.37 3.78
C ASP A 134 -8.20 -10.65 3.05
N ASP A 135 -7.28 -11.59 2.92
CA ASP A 135 -7.47 -12.86 2.24
C ASP A 135 -8.25 -13.88 3.08
N VAL A 136 -8.51 -13.58 4.35
CA VAL A 136 -9.32 -14.43 5.25
C VAL A 136 -10.81 -14.15 5.06
N ASP A 137 -11.18 -12.87 5.12
CA ASP A 137 -12.58 -12.43 4.95
C ASP A 137 -12.91 -12.04 3.50
N GLU A 138 -11.94 -12.16 2.58
CA GLU A 138 -12.06 -11.85 1.15
C GLU A 138 -12.60 -10.42 0.92
N GLN A 139 -11.99 -9.43 1.58
CA GLN A 139 -12.42 -8.05 1.52
C GLN A 139 -11.22 -7.08 1.50
N TYR A 140 -11.47 -5.89 1.02
CA TYR A 140 -10.52 -4.78 1.14
C TYR A 140 -10.83 -4.00 2.41
N ILE A 141 -9.81 -3.66 3.14
CA ILE A 141 -9.83 -2.75 4.29
C ILE A 141 -9.12 -1.48 3.83
N ILE A 142 -9.79 -0.34 3.90
CA ILE A 142 -9.19 0.96 3.60
C ILE A 142 -9.14 1.75 4.90
N VAL A 143 -7.93 2.15 5.29
CA VAL A 143 -7.66 2.94 6.51
C VAL A 143 -7.18 4.32 6.09
N TRP A 144 -7.62 5.37 6.75
CA TRP A 144 -7.19 6.75 6.48
C TRP A 144 -7.15 7.57 7.75
N ALA A 145 -6.47 8.71 7.70
CA ALA A 145 -6.42 9.67 8.78
C ALA A 145 -7.43 10.80 8.55
N SER A 146 -8.22 11.13 9.59
CA SER A 146 -9.12 12.28 9.58
C SER A 146 -9.06 13.04 10.89
N CYS A 147 -9.18 14.36 10.77
CA CYS A 147 -9.36 15.26 11.89
C CYS A 147 -10.82 15.71 11.98
N VAL A 148 -11.44 15.47 13.13
CA VAL A 148 -12.80 15.92 13.46
C VAL A 148 -12.72 16.86 14.68
N PRO A 149 -12.85 18.17 14.50
CA PRO A 149 -12.68 19.14 15.58
C PRO A 149 -13.55 18.85 16.79
N GLY A 150 -12.96 18.95 17.99
CA GLY A 150 -13.67 18.76 19.27
C GLY A 150 -14.05 17.31 19.60
N LYS A 151 -13.72 16.33 18.76
CA LYS A 151 -14.11 14.92 18.98
C LYS A 151 -13.19 14.18 19.95
N PHE A 152 -11.92 14.54 19.97
CA PHE A 152 -10.89 13.91 20.80
C PHE A 152 -10.05 14.96 21.52
N ASP A 153 -9.50 14.59 22.67
CA ASP A 153 -8.52 15.41 23.36
C ASP A 153 -7.31 15.64 22.43
N ARG A 154 -6.89 16.89 22.29
CA ARG A 154 -5.86 17.28 21.33
C ARG A 154 -4.45 17.49 21.91
N GLY A 155 -4.35 17.50 23.23
CA GLY A 155 -3.09 17.82 23.88
C GLY A 155 -2.53 19.18 23.41
N ILE A 156 -1.34 19.14 22.81
CA ILE A 156 -0.65 20.33 22.26
C ILE A 156 -1.00 20.63 20.78
N GLU A 157 -1.80 19.77 20.14
CA GLU A 157 -2.13 19.91 18.74
C GLU A 157 -3.25 20.95 18.49
N ASP A 158 -3.29 21.51 17.27
CA ASP A 158 -4.35 22.38 16.83
C ASP A 158 -5.60 21.56 16.48
N GLU A 159 -6.80 22.18 16.48
CA GLU A 159 -8.07 21.53 16.18
C GLU A 159 -8.12 20.88 14.79
N ASP A 160 -7.32 21.36 13.84
CA ASP A 160 -7.25 20.85 12.49
C ASP A 160 -6.05 19.90 12.23
N ASN A 161 -5.33 19.52 13.31
CA ASN A 161 -4.20 18.57 13.27
C ASN A 161 -4.31 17.42 14.27
N ASN A 162 -5.45 17.24 14.92
CA ASN A 162 -5.69 16.17 15.90
C ASN A 162 -6.36 14.97 15.23
N HIS A 163 -5.61 14.24 14.42
CA HIS A 163 -6.09 13.13 13.62
C HIS A 163 -6.30 11.85 14.41
N ARG A 164 -7.25 11.03 13.94
CA ARG A 164 -7.39 9.62 14.29
C ARG A 164 -7.53 8.80 13.02
N LEU A 165 -7.26 7.50 13.13
CA LEU A 165 -7.44 6.58 12.03
C LEU A 165 -8.87 6.06 11.99
N TYR A 166 -9.44 6.04 10.80
CA TYR A 166 -10.75 5.50 10.49
C TYR A 166 -10.62 4.45 9.41
N TYR A 167 -11.60 3.58 9.26
CA TYR A 167 -11.63 2.60 8.21
C TYR A 167 -13.05 2.28 7.74
N LEU A 168 -13.13 1.73 6.56
CA LEU A 168 -14.27 1.02 6.01
C LEU A 168 -13.79 -0.25 5.29
N THR A 169 -14.72 -1.13 4.96
CA THR A 169 -14.44 -2.33 4.18
C THR A 169 -15.34 -2.41 2.95
N THR A 170 -14.85 -3.09 1.92
CA THR A 170 -15.60 -3.39 0.70
C THR A 170 -15.10 -4.70 0.08
N ARG A 171 -15.95 -5.37 -0.72
CA ARG A 171 -15.56 -6.53 -1.54
C ARG A 171 -15.50 -6.22 -3.02
N ASP A 172 -16.18 -5.15 -3.45
CA ASP A 172 -16.49 -4.90 -4.86
C ASP A 172 -16.29 -3.43 -5.29
N PHE A 173 -15.97 -2.52 -4.37
CA PHE A 173 -15.92 -1.07 -4.58
C PHE A 173 -17.23 -0.45 -5.08
N GLU A 174 -18.35 -1.16 -4.92
CA GLU A 174 -19.72 -0.70 -5.15
C GLU A 174 -20.47 -0.53 -3.84
N THR A 175 -20.27 -1.47 -2.91
CA THR A 175 -20.87 -1.48 -1.58
C THR A 175 -19.81 -1.36 -0.50
N PHE A 176 -20.08 -0.52 0.50
CA PHE A 176 -19.13 -0.21 1.58
C PHE A 176 -19.78 -0.40 2.93
N SER A 177 -18.97 -0.85 3.92
CA SER A 177 -19.40 -0.82 5.31
C SER A 177 -19.59 0.62 5.81
N GLU A 178 -20.22 0.78 6.96
CA GLU A 178 -20.14 2.04 7.70
C GLU A 178 -18.70 2.33 8.10
N THR A 179 -18.35 3.62 8.12
CA THR A 179 -17.06 4.09 8.63
C THR A 179 -16.97 3.89 10.13
N LYS A 180 -15.87 3.33 10.58
CA LYS A 180 -15.59 3.09 12.00
C LYS A 180 -14.25 3.72 12.38
N LEU A 181 -14.12 4.03 13.68
CA LEU A 181 -12.83 4.37 14.26
C LEU A 181 -11.92 3.13 14.18
N PHE A 182 -10.74 3.28 13.57
CA PHE A 182 -9.76 2.22 13.47
C PHE A 182 -8.80 2.23 14.67
N LEU A 183 -8.25 3.41 14.98
CA LEU A 183 -7.31 3.59 16.09
C LEU A 183 -7.42 4.99 16.69
N ASP A 184 -7.53 5.06 18.02
CA ASP A 184 -7.26 6.23 18.85
C ASP A 184 -6.13 5.87 19.81
N PRO A 185 -4.89 6.25 19.54
CA PRO A 185 -3.76 5.96 20.43
C PRO A 185 -3.58 7.01 21.53
N GLY A 186 -4.51 7.95 21.67
CA GLY A 186 -4.41 9.08 22.60
C GLY A 186 -3.55 10.26 22.10
N PHE A 187 -3.08 10.19 20.85
CA PHE A 187 -2.30 11.25 20.18
C PHE A 187 -2.72 11.39 18.71
N SER A 188 -2.28 12.47 18.05
CA SER A 188 -2.54 12.68 16.62
C SER A 188 -1.79 11.64 15.79
N VAL A 189 -2.52 10.82 15.01
CA VAL A 189 -1.98 9.70 14.23
C VAL A 189 -2.39 9.79 12.77
N ILE A 190 -1.43 9.57 11.85
CA ILE A 190 -1.65 9.49 10.41
C ILE A 190 -0.80 8.37 9.78
N ASP A 191 -0.91 8.17 8.48
CA ASP A 191 -0.03 7.31 7.66
C ASP A 191 0.13 5.90 8.23
N ALA A 192 -0.93 5.11 8.21
CA ALA A 192 -0.94 3.77 8.78
C ALA A 192 -0.84 2.69 7.70
N VAL A 193 0.04 1.71 7.91
CA VAL A 193 0.23 0.54 7.03
C VAL A 193 -0.02 -0.74 7.79
N ILE A 194 -0.93 -1.58 7.30
CA ILE A 194 -1.23 -2.91 7.86
C ILE A 194 -0.28 -3.94 7.22
N VAL A 195 0.45 -4.69 8.03
CA VAL A 195 1.32 -5.78 7.60
C VAL A 195 0.82 -7.08 8.19
N LYS A 196 0.47 -8.05 7.36
CA LYS A 196 0.17 -9.42 7.78
C LYS A 196 1.46 -10.23 7.79
N ARG A 197 1.87 -10.73 8.95
CA ARG A 197 3.03 -11.62 9.09
C ARG A 197 2.62 -13.09 8.98
N ASN A 198 1.54 -13.44 9.66
CA ASN A 198 0.95 -14.78 9.70
C ASN A 198 -0.57 -14.66 9.91
N PRO A 199 -1.34 -15.74 9.83
CA PRO A 199 -2.72 -15.75 10.35
C PRO A 199 -2.73 -15.30 11.82
N GLU A 200 -3.64 -14.38 12.16
CA GLU A 200 -3.77 -13.81 13.52
C GLU A 200 -2.50 -13.06 14.02
N ASP A 201 -1.66 -12.56 13.11
CA ASP A 201 -0.44 -11.83 13.46
C ASP A 201 -0.24 -10.65 12.52
N TYR A 202 -0.65 -9.46 12.98
CA TYR A 202 -0.65 -8.22 12.22
C TYR A 202 0.18 -7.16 12.93
N VAL A 203 0.84 -6.36 12.11
CA VAL A 203 1.60 -5.19 12.54
C VAL A 203 0.98 -3.96 11.89
N LEU A 204 0.84 -2.90 12.67
CA LEU A 204 0.51 -1.58 12.18
C LEU A 204 1.74 -0.70 12.31
N VAL A 205 2.26 -0.22 11.17
CA VAL A 205 3.25 0.86 11.16
C VAL A 205 2.47 2.16 11.05
N LEU A 206 2.72 3.10 11.93
CA LEU A 206 1.94 4.34 12.02
C LEU A 206 2.83 5.54 12.32
N LYS A 207 2.39 6.73 11.92
CA LYS A 207 3.06 7.96 12.29
C LYS A 207 2.39 8.60 13.49
N ASP A 208 3.15 8.77 14.56
CA ASP A 208 2.82 9.75 15.60
C ASP A 208 3.04 11.15 15.02
N ASN A 209 1.95 11.85 14.72
CA ASN A 209 1.99 13.18 14.14
C ASN A 209 2.09 14.31 15.17
N THR A 210 2.28 13.97 16.45
CA THR A 210 2.36 14.94 17.55
C THR A 210 3.65 15.74 17.47
N ARG A 211 3.52 17.05 17.62
CA ARG A 211 4.69 17.93 17.70
C ARG A 211 5.50 17.70 18.98
N PRO A 212 6.82 17.87 18.99
CA PRO A 212 7.66 18.31 17.85
C PRO A 212 8.15 17.15 16.97
N ASN A 213 8.13 15.90 17.44
CA ASN A 213 8.94 14.80 16.92
C ASN A 213 8.44 14.25 15.60
N ARG A 214 7.16 13.90 15.52
CA ARG A 214 6.54 13.37 14.29
C ARG A 214 7.34 12.22 13.69
N ASN A 215 7.29 11.06 14.31
CA ASN A 215 8.07 9.87 14.00
C ASN A 215 7.21 8.62 13.83
N LEU A 216 7.84 7.51 13.45
CA LEU A 216 7.13 6.25 13.21
C LEU A 216 7.18 5.34 14.44
N LYS A 217 6.06 4.64 14.66
CA LYS A 217 5.83 3.70 15.76
C LYS A 217 5.17 2.43 15.23
N ILE A 218 5.15 1.40 16.07
CA ILE A 218 4.58 0.08 15.77
C ILE A 218 3.50 -0.25 16.79
N ALA A 219 2.43 -0.91 16.31
CA ALA A 219 1.46 -1.58 17.17
C ALA A 219 1.16 -3.00 16.61
N PHE A 220 0.77 -3.93 17.48
CA PHE A 220 0.52 -5.32 17.12
C PHE A 220 -0.95 -5.69 17.36
N SER A 221 -1.48 -6.61 16.54
CA SER A 221 -2.84 -7.13 16.68
C SER A 221 -2.94 -8.57 16.16
N GLN A 222 -3.98 -9.27 16.60
CA GLN A 222 -4.39 -10.57 16.04
C GLN A 222 -5.41 -10.44 14.90
N SER A 223 -5.86 -9.22 14.61
CA SER A 223 -6.85 -8.93 13.57
C SER A 223 -6.43 -7.71 12.75
N PRO A 224 -6.70 -7.68 11.44
CA PRO A 224 -6.36 -6.52 10.62
C PRO A 224 -7.16 -5.26 10.95
N VAL A 225 -8.30 -5.39 11.64
CA VAL A 225 -9.23 -4.27 11.93
C VAL A 225 -9.40 -3.95 13.41
N GLY A 226 -8.50 -4.39 14.28
CA GLY A 226 -8.71 -3.93 15.64
C GLY A 226 -7.98 -4.63 16.75
N SER A 227 -8.19 -4.07 17.95
CA SER A 227 -7.50 -4.44 19.20
C SER A 227 -5.97 -4.41 19.03
N PHE A 228 -5.46 -3.31 18.46
CA PHE A 228 -4.02 -3.06 18.44
C PHE A 228 -3.49 -2.78 19.84
N SER A 229 -2.28 -3.23 20.11
CA SER A 229 -1.54 -2.88 21.34
C SER A 229 -1.34 -1.38 21.44
N GLU A 230 -0.88 -0.90 22.60
CA GLU A 230 -0.30 0.43 22.69
C GLU A 230 0.83 0.58 21.66
N ALA A 231 0.96 1.79 21.11
CA ALA A 231 2.04 2.10 20.17
C ALA A 231 3.39 2.05 20.88
N SER A 232 4.40 1.49 20.19
CA SER A 232 5.77 1.40 20.68
C SER A 232 6.40 2.78 20.91
N GLU A 233 7.59 2.80 21.48
CA GLU A 233 8.50 3.92 21.30
C GLU A 233 8.83 4.10 19.80
N ALA A 234 9.24 5.29 19.41
CA ALA A 234 9.61 5.58 18.04
C ALA A 234 10.84 4.78 17.60
N PHE A 235 10.78 4.21 16.40
CA PHE A 235 11.91 3.50 15.80
C PHE A 235 12.63 4.30 14.71
N THR A 236 12.10 5.48 14.36
CA THR A 236 12.75 6.44 13.43
C THR A 236 13.10 7.74 14.12
N GLY A 237 13.93 8.55 13.45
CA GLY A 237 14.18 9.93 13.83
C GLY A 237 12.96 10.83 13.65
N GLU A 238 13.12 12.10 14.03
CA GLU A 238 12.13 13.16 13.87
C GLU A 238 11.80 13.41 12.39
N PHE A 239 10.57 13.88 12.13
CA PHE A 239 10.10 14.29 10.80
C PHE A 239 10.10 13.20 9.74
N SER A 240 9.79 11.96 10.17
CA SER A 240 9.54 10.81 9.33
C SER A 240 8.04 10.65 9.07
N GLU A 241 7.66 10.33 7.82
CA GLU A 241 6.26 10.14 7.44
C GLU A 241 6.12 9.13 6.29
N GLY A 242 4.88 8.77 5.96
CA GLY A 242 4.56 7.97 4.79
C GLY A 242 5.26 6.62 4.75
N PRO A 243 5.15 5.79 5.80
CA PRO A 243 5.77 4.48 5.78
C PRO A 243 5.16 3.59 4.69
N THR A 244 5.98 2.77 4.05
CA THR A 244 5.54 1.62 3.26
C THR A 244 6.39 0.42 3.60
N VAL A 245 5.78 -0.76 3.61
CA VAL A 245 6.45 -1.99 4.05
C VAL A 245 6.42 -3.03 2.94
N THR A 246 7.57 -3.61 2.66
CA THR A 246 7.66 -4.74 1.74
C THR A 246 8.59 -5.82 2.28
N LYS A 247 8.37 -7.08 1.88
CA LYS A 247 9.24 -8.18 2.25
C LYS A 247 10.34 -8.35 1.21
N VAL A 248 11.60 -8.31 1.66
CA VAL A 248 12.80 -8.52 0.84
C VAL A 248 13.55 -9.72 1.41
N GLY A 249 13.54 -10.83 0.67
CA GLY A 249 14.00 -12.10 1.23
C GLY A 249 13.15 -12.53 2.43
N GLU A 250 13.78 -12.72 3.58
CA GLU A 250 13.08 -13.08 4.83
C GLU A 250 12.82 -11.88 5.75
N GLU A 251 13.27 -10.69 5.37
CA GLU A 251 13.16 -9.48 6.19
C GLU A 251 12.12 -8.50 5.64
N TYR A 252 11.62 -7.63 6.48
CA TYR A 252 10.74 -6.52 6.12
C TYR A 252 11.55 -5.24 6.02
N PHE A 253 11.38 -4.53 4.90
CA PHE A 253 11.93 -3.20 4.69
C PHE A 253 10.82 -2.19 4.86
N ILE A 254 11.06 -1.17 5.69
CA ILE A 254 10.16 -0.06 5.95
C ILE A 254 10.80 1.19 5.37
N TYR A 255 10.27 1.67 4.25
CA TYR A 255 10.68 2.93 3.64
C TYR A 255 9.79 4.05 4.18
N TYR A 256 10.37 5.25 4.32
CA TYR A 256 9.63 6.41 4.81
C TYR A 256 10.25 7.71 4.28
N ASP A 257 9.43 8.77 4.15
CA ASP A 257 9.87 10.09 3.71
C ASP A 257 10.45 10.86 4.91
N MET A 258 11.73 11.16 4.86
CA MET A 258 12.40 12.14 5.74
C MET A 258 12.17 13.52 5.13
N TYR A 259 10.96 14.06 5.35
CA TYR A 259 10.46 15.18 4.55
C TYR A 259 11.18 16.51 4.74
N ARG A 260 11.92 16.70 5.81
CA ARG A 260 12.77 17.87 6.01
C ARG A 260 14.08 17.77 5.24
N GLU A 261 14.68 16.62 5.26
CA GLU A 261 15.91 16.27 4.52
C GLU A 261 15.63 16.06 3.03
N LYS A 262 14.37 15.80 2.66
CA LYS A 262 13.90 15.51 1.30
C LYS A 262 14.56 14.27 0.69
N ILE A 263 14.76 13.25 1.51
CA ILE A 263 15.24 11.92 1.12
C ILE A 263 14.33 10.84 1.70
N TYR A 264 14.49 9.63 1.22
CA TYR A 264 13.89 8.46 1.85
C TYR A 264 14.84 7.84 2.87
N GLY A 265 14.30 7.52 4.05
CA GLY A 265 14.91 6.62 5.01
C GLY A 265 14.43 5.19 4.79
N ALA A 266 15.19 4.23 5.27
CA ALA A 266 14.79 2.83 5.25
C ALA A 266 15.29 2.10 6.50
N MET A 267 14.40 1.32 7.12
CA MET A 267 14.70 0.40 8.22
C MET A 267 14.47 -1.03 7.75
N LYS A 268 15.29 -1.95 8.25
CA LYS A 268 15.16 -3.38 8.05
C LYS A 268 14.84 -4.07 9.37
N THR A 269 13.94 -5.04 9.35
CA THR A 269 13.54 -5.81 10.54
C THR A 269 13.02 -7.18 10.16
N SER A 270 13.20 -8.17 11.05
CA SER A 270 12.54 -9.47 10.93
C SER A 270 11.34 -9.64 11.88
N ASP A 271 11.23 -8.78 12.91
CA ASP A 271 10.30 -8.97 14.02
C ASP A 271 9.46 -7.72 14.37
N PHE A 272 9.77 -6.55 13.80
CA PHE A 272 9.19 -5.25 14.12
C PHE A 272 9.43 -4.79 15.58
N ILE A 273 10.48 -5.31 16.18
CA ILE A 273 10.97 -4.93 17.51
C ILE A 273 12.40 -4.41 17.42
N ASN A 274 13.23 -5.12 16.65
CA ASN A 274 14.62 -4.77 16.42
C ASN A 274 14.76 -4.23 14.99
N PHE A 275 15.34 -3.04 14.85
CA PHE A 275 15.46 -2.34 13.58
C PHE A 275 16.93 -2.05 13.27
N GLU A 276 17.30 -2.24 12.01
CA GLU A 276 18.59 -1.86 11.44
C GLU A 276 18.36 -0.73 10.43
N ASP A 277 19.08 0.38 10.60
CA ASP A 277 19.02 1.51 9.66
C ASP A 277 19.85 1.18 8.41
N ILE A 278 19.16 1.06 7.28
CA ILE A 278 19.73 0.79 5.96
C ILE A 278 19.58 1.99 5.01
N THR A 279 19.33 3.18 5.54
CA THR A 279 19.14 4.41 4.76
C THR A 279 20.27 4.67 3.76
N ASN A 280 21.52 4.37 4.16
CA ASN A 280 22.69 4.55 3.29
C ASN A 280 22.88 3.40 2.27
N GLU A 281 22.13 2.33 2.37
CA GLU A 281 22.21 1.17 1.47
C GLU A 281 21.16 1.24 0.35
N VAL A 282 20.11 2.05 0.54
CA VAL A 282 19.04 2.21 -0.44
C VAL A 282 19.26 3.44 -1.30
N SER A 283 18.82 3.39 -2.55
CA SER A 283 18.81 4.54 -3.44
C SER A 283 17.43 4.73 -4.04
N ILE A 284 16.79 5.86 -3.71
CA ILE A 284 15.49 6.26 -4.25
C ILE A 284 15.67 7.58 -5.00
N PRO A 285 15.23 7.70 -6.26
CA PRO A 285 15.31 8.94 -7.02
C PRO A 285 14.62 10.10 -6.32
N ASN A 286 15.22 11.28 -6.39
CA ASN A 286 14.73 12.49 -5.70
C ASN A 286 13.37 12.95 -6.23
N GLY A 287 12.58 13.59 -5.35
CA GLY A 287 11.29 14.22 -5.67
C GLY A 287 10.10 13.30 -5.51
N HIS A 288 10.30 11.99 -5.47
CA HIS A 288 9.24 11.03 -5.17
C HIS A 288 8.80 11.13 -3.72
N LYS A 289 7.51 10.96 -3.49
CA LYS A 289 6.86 11.08 -2.19
C LYS A 289 6.02 9.85 -1.88
N HIS A 290 5.61 9.72 -0.65
CA HIS A 290 4.75 8.73 -0.03
C HIS A 290 3.89 7.92 -1.01
N GLY A 291 3.97 6.59 -0.91
CA GLY A 291 3.19 5.64 -1.69
C GLY A 291 3.40 4.23 -1.16
N THR A 292 2.94 3.23 -1.89
CA THR A 292 3.00 1.82 -1.47
C THR A 292 3.90 1.00 -2.39
N ILE A 293 4.68 0.10 -1.80
CA ILE A 293 5.50 -0.88 -2.52
C ILE A 293 4.75 -2.21 -2.58
N THR A 294 4.63 -2.78 -3.80
CA THR A 294 4.09 -4.12 -4.00
C THR A 294 4.91 -4.90 -5.03
N ARG A 295 4.67 -6.20 -5.18
CA ARG A 295 5.33 -7.03 -6.19
C ARG A 295 4.50 -7.10 -7.46
N VAL A 296 5.19 -7.08 -8.59
CA VAL A 296 4.60 -7.21 -9.92
C VAL A 296 5.45 -8.12 -10.79
N SER A 297 4.85 -8.71 -11.82
CA SER A 297 5.56 -9.51 -12.81
C SER A 297 6.43 -8.65 -13.73
N ALA A 298 7.43 -9.27 -14.35
CA ALA A 298 8.29 -8.62 -15.35
C ALA A 298 7.47 -8.00 -16.50
N SER A 299 6.39 -8.67 -16.93
CA SER A 299 5.52 -8.18 -18.00
C SER A 299 4.86 -6.83 -17.68
N ILE A 300 4.50 -6.57 -16.43
CA ILE A 300 3.99 -5.26 -15.98
C ILE A 300 5.07 -4.19 -16.15
N ILE A 301 6.29 -4.44 -15.67
CA ILE A 301 7.40 -3.47 -15.77
C ILE A 301 7.74 -3.16 -17.23
N GLU A 302 7.79 -4.18 -18.09
CA GLU A 302 8.03 -4.02 -19.53
C GLU A 302 6.91 -3.18 -20.17
N GLY A 303 5.65 -3.43 -19.84
CA GLY A 303 4.50 -2.66 -20.30
C GLY A 303 4.63 -1.18 -19.95
N LEU A 304 4.92 -0.88 -18.68
CA LEU A 304 5.10 0.48 -18.16
C LEU A 304 6.27 1.21 -18.87
N LYS A 305 7.42 0.55 -19.04
CA LYS A 305 8.58 1.12 -19.75
C LYS A 305 8.28 1.40 -21.24
N ASN A 306 7.56 0.50 -21.90
CA ASN A 306 7.16 0.68 -23.30
C ASN A 306 6.14 1.82 -23.48
N GLN A 307 5.25 2.05 -22.51
CA GLN A 307 4.33 3.19 -22.53
C GLN A 307 5.08 4.52 -22.36
N SER A 308 6.09 4.55 -21.51
CA SER A 308 6.92 5.74 -21.25
C SER A 308 7.78 6.17 -22.47
N ALA A 309 8.04 5.26 -23.38
CA ALA A 309 8.87 5.51 -24.58
C ALA A 309 8.08 6.10 -25.76
N LYS A 310 6.76 6.21 -25.66
CA LYS A 310 5.85 6.81 -26.66
C LYS A 310 5.59 8.27 -26.38
#